data_8bcce0264164023923786e8d6bf4f325
#
_entry.id   8bcce0264164023923786e8d6bf4f325
#
_cell.length_a   1.000
_cell.length_b   1.000
_cell.length_c   1.000
_cell.angle_alpha   90.00
_cell.angle_beta   90.00
_cell.angle_gamma   90.00
#
_symmetry.space_group_name_H-M   'P 1'
#
loop_
_entity.id
_entity.type
_entity.pdbx_description
1 polymer ?
#
loop_
_entity_poly.entity_id
_entity_poly.type
_entity_poly.pdbx_seq_one_letter_code
_entity_poly.pdbx_strand_id
1 'polypeptide(L)'
;MNTSPQITVKPAYLDKSGACAFVSLKETTLDELVRKEQFPKPRKLSDRRVGWLVRELEDWAESRPVSDLLPPPNTGAKKGVI
;
A
#
# COMPACT_ATOMS: atom_id res chain seq x y z
N MET A 1 26.96 -20.51 -10.68
CA MET A 1 26.36 -20.22 -10.52
C MET A 1 25.37 -20.07 -10.88
N ASN A 2 24.80 -20.07 -10.73
CA ASN A 2 23.86 -19.97 -11.01
C ASN A 2 23.37 -19.22 -11.36
N THR A 3 23.22 -19.09 -11.86
CA THR A 3 22.74 -18.23 -12.12
C THR A 3 21.70 -18.31 -12.84
N SER A 4 20.85 -18.83 -12.45
CA SER A 4 19.67 -18.74 -13.10
C SER A 4 19.27 -17.34 -13.23
N PRO A 5 18.70 -16.99 -14.33
CA PRO A 5 18.24 -15.65 -14.50
C PRO A 5 17.22 -15.35 -13.45
N GLN A 6 17.33 -14.20 -12.90
CA GLN A 6 16.34 -13.70 -11.99
C GLN A 6 15.13 -13.31 -12.78
N ILE A 7 14.07 -14.02 -12.59
CA ILE A 7 12.82 -13.62 -13.18
C ILE A 7 12.16 -12.71 -12.19
N THR A 8 12.12 -11.45 -12.53
CA THR A 8 11.47 -10.48 -11.67
C THR A 8 10.01 -10.44 -12.05
N VAL A 9 9.18 -10.91 -11.15
CA VAL A 9 7.74 -10.94 -11.38
C VAL A 9 7.10 -9.86 -10.52
N LYS A 10 6.40 -8.95 -11.18
CA LYS A 10 5.62 -7.97 -10.44
C LYS A 10 4.42 -8.69 -9.82
N PRO A 11 4.21 -8.54 -8.53
CA PRO A 11 3.02 -9.13 -7.96
C PRO A 11 1.78 -8.44 -8.48
N ALA A 12 0.75 -9.24 -8.74
CA ALA A 12 -0.53 -8.68 -9.10
C ALA A 12 -1.34 -8.30 -7.88
N TYR A 13 -1.08 -8.97 -6.77
CA TYR A 13 -1.82 -8.76 -5.53
C TYR A 13 -0.86 -8.64 -4.38
N LEU A 14 -1.26 -7.87 -3.38
CA LEU A 14 -0.52 -7.78 -2.12
C LEU A 14 -1.47 -8.15 -0.99
N ASP A 15 -0.91 -8.77 0.04
CA ASP A 15 -1.70 -9.01 1.24
C ASP A 15 -1.83 -7.71 2.03
N LYS A 16 -2.49 -7.78 3.19
CA LYS A 16 -2.74 -6.56 3.95
C LYS A 16 -1.43 -5.87 4.32
N SER A 17 -0.47 -6.62 4.79
CA SER A 17 0.80 -6.05 5.17
C SER A 17 1.48 -5.38 3.98
N GLY A 18 1.46 -6.05 2.83
CA GLY A 18 2.06 -5.48 1.63
C GLY A 18 1.32 -4.26 1.14
N ALA A 19 -0.02 -4.31 1.19
CA ALA A 19 -0.81 -3.15 0.75
C ALA A 19 -0.53 -1.95 1.65
N CYS A 20 -0.43 -2.18 2.96
CA CYS A 20 -0.14 -1.11 3.89
C CYS A 20 1.21 -0.49 3.61
N ALA A 21 2.22 -1.32 3.37
CA ALA A 21 3.54 -0.81 3.05
C ALA A 21 3.52 -0.04 1.74
N PHE A 22 2.76 -0.53 0.78
CA PHE A 22 2.69 0.09 -0.54
C PHE A 22 2.14 1.51 -0.47
N VAL A 23 1.13 1.73 0.38
CA VAL A 23 0.48 3.04 0.46
C VAL A 23 0.88 3.80 1.73
N SER A 24 1.77 3.26 2.53
CA SER A 24 2.30 3.93 3.72
C SER A 24 1.22 4.19 4.77
N LEU A 25 0.39 3.20 5.00
CA LEU A 25 -0.65 3.28 6.01
C LEU A 25 -0.47 2.17 7.03
N LYS A 26 -0.99 2.39 8.23
CA LYS A 26 -1.06 1.34 9.23
C LYS A 26 -2.26 0.45 8.94
N GLU A 27 -2.18 -0.78 9.44
CA GLU A 27 -3.26 -1.72 9.17
C GLU A 27 -4.59 -1.24 9.74
N THR A 28 -4.57 -0.64 10.92
CA THR A 28 -5.81 -0.14 11.49
C THR A 28 -6.41 0.96 10.64
N THR A 29 -5.57 1.83 10.10
CA THR A 29 -6.05 2.88 9.22
C THR A 29 -6.62 2.31 7.94
N LEU A 30 -5.91 1.33 7.36
CA LEU A 30 -6.40 0.71 6.14
C LEU A 30 -7.74 0.03 6.37
N ASP A 31 -7.87 -0.71 7.47
CA ASP A 31 -9.13 -1.38 7.79
C ASP A 31 -10.26 -0.37 7.92
N GLU A 32 -9.97 0.76 8.54
CA GLU A 32 -10.99 1.79 8.72
C GLU A 32 -11.40 2.39 7.39
N LEU A 33 -10.44 2.65 6.52
CA LEU A 33 -10.76 3.20 5.21
C LEU A 33 -11.57 2.22 4.37
N VAL A 34 -11.24 0.93 4.45
CA VAL A 34 -12.03 -0.07 3.74
C VAL A 34 -13.45 -0.07 4.25
N ARG A 35 -13.62 -0.01 5.58
CA ARG A 35 -14.94 -0.01 6.16
C ARG A 35 -15.75 1.20 5.75
N LYS A 36 -15.09 2.34 5.57
CA LYS A 36 -15.75 3.57 5.14
C LYS A 36 -15.87 3.67 3.62
N GLU A 37 -15.44 2.63 2.93
CA GLU A 37 -15.47 2.59 1.48
C GLU A 37 -14.64 3.70 0.84
N GLN A 38 -13.52 4.02 1.48
CA GLN A 38 -12.57 5.03 1.01
C GLN A 38 -11.26 4.41 0.58
N PHE A 39 -11.22 3.10 0.45
CA PHE A 39 -10.04 2.37 0.03
C PHE A 39 -10.52 1.16 -0.76
N PRO A 40 -9.77 0.71 -1.76
CA PRO A 40 -10.22 -0.45 -2.52
C PRO A 40 -10.45 -1.65 -1.62
N LYS A 41 -11.50 -2.39 -1.91
CA LYS A 41 -11.79 -3.58 -1.14
C LYS A 41 -10.88 -4.71 -1.60
N PRO A 42 -10.50 -5.58 -0.68
CA PRO A 42 -9.68 -6.72 -1.09
C PRO A 42 -10.49 -7.67 -1.96
N ARG A 43 -9.78 -8.39 -2.78
CA ARG A 43 -10.37 -9.40 -3.63
C ARG A 43 -10.10 -10.76 -3.06
N LYS A 44 -11.00 -11.67 -3.32
CA LYS A 44 -10.86 -13.03 -2.84
C LYS A 44 -9.90 -13.77 -3.75
N LEU A 45 -8.80 -14.25 -3.21
CA LEU A 45 -7.82 -14.99 -3.98
C LEU A 45 -8.04 -16.48 -3.88
N SER A 46 -8.57 -16.93 -2.75
CA SER A 46 -8.93 -18.33 -2.54
C SER A 46 -9.95 -18.34 -1.43
N ASP A 47 -10.33 -19.53 -1.00
CA ASP A 47 -11.37 -19.64 0.02
C ASP A 47 -11.03 -18.86 1.28
N ARG A 48 -9.74 -18.74 1.60
CA ARG A 48 -9.35 -18.13 2.86
C ARG A 48 -8.37 -17.00 2.70
N ARG A 49 -8.09 -16.58 1.48
CA ARG A 49 -7.09 -15.56 1.25
C ARG A 49 -7.68 -14.43 0.47
N VAL A 50 -7.35 -13.24 0.90
CA VAL A 50 -7.73 -12.03 0.18
C VAL A 50 -6.47 -11.24 -0.12
N GLY A 51 -6.57 -10.38 -1.11
CA GLY A 51 -5.46 -9.52 -1.47
C GLY A 51 -5.97 -8.31 -2.19
N TRP A 52 -5.12 -7.32 -2.27
CA TRP A 52 -5.44 -6.08 -2.96
C TRP A 52 -4.76 -6.06 -4.31
N LEU A 53 -5.51 -5.77 -5.35
CA LEU A 53 -4.95 -5.69 -6.70
C LEU A 53 -4.02 -4.48 -6.76
N VAL A 54 -2.78 -4.70 -7.16
CA VAL A 54 -1.78 -3.63 -7.16
C VAL A 54 -2.24 -2.47 -8.02
N ARG A 55 -2.84 -2.74 -9.18
CA ARG A 55 -3.29 -1.65 -10.05
C ARG A 55 -4.32 -0.77 -9.34
N GLU A 56 -5.20 -1.37 -8.54
CA GLU A 56 -6.17 -0.58 -7.80
C GLU A 56 -5.51 0.26 -6.71
N LEU A 57 -4.46 -0.30 -6.11
CA LEU A 57 -3.70 0.46 -5.12
C LEU A 57 -3.00 1.64 -5.78
N GLU A 58 -2.45 1.42 -6.96
CA GLU A 58 -1.80 2.51 -7.69
C GLU A 58 -2.80 3.59 -8.05
N ASP A 59 -3.97 3.19 -8.54
CA ASP A 59 -5.00 4.16 -8.90
C ASP A 59 -5.46 4.95 -7.68
N TRP A 60 -5.65 4.24 -6.57
CA TRP A 60 -6.05 4.91 -5.34
C TRP A 60 -5.00 5.91 -4.88
N ALA A 61 -3.73 5.49 -4.94
CA ALA A 61 -2.66 6.36 -4.50
C ALA A 61 -2.58 7.62 -5.34
N GLU A 62 -2.77 7.49 -6.64
CA GLU A 62 -2.70 8.64 -7.51
C GLU A 62 -3.88 9.57 -7.36
N SER A 63 -4.98 9.07 -6.85
CA SER A 63 -6.17 9.90 -6.70
C SER A 63 -6.24 10.60 -5.35
N ARG A 64 -5.19 10.45 -4.51
CA ARG A 64 -5.21 11.11 -3.22
C ARG A 64 -5.17 12.61 -3.41
N PRO A 65 -5.97 13.35 -2.64
CA PRO A 65 -5.92 14.81 -2.75
C PRO A 65 -4.61 15.33 -2.20
N VAL A 66 -4.19 16.45 -2.76
CA VAL A 66 -3.03 17.13 -2.24
C VAL A 66 -3.40 17.72 -0.89
N SER A 67 -2.52 17.50 0.08
CA SER A 67 -2.78 18.00 1.42
C SER A 67 -2.44 19.48 1.48
N ASP A 68 -3.27 20.23 2.20
CA ASP A 68 -2.94 21.61 2.51
C ASP A 68 -2.37 21.72 3.92
N LEU A 69 -2.10 20.58 4.55
CA LEU A 69 -1.37 20.59 5.80
C LEU A 69 0.10 20.82 5.56
N LEU A 70 0.70 21.58 6.42
CA LEU A 70 2.15 21.76 6.33
C LEU A 70 2.84 20.48 6.76
N PRO A 71 4.00 20.21 6.22
CA PRO A 71 4.75 19.05 6.69
C PRO A 71 5.08 19.22 8.17
N PRO A 72 5.23 18.12 8.87
CA PRO A 72 5.59 18.23 10.29
C PRO A 72 6.93 18.90 10.44
N PRO A 73 7.14 19.60 11.53
CA PRO A 73 8.43 20.22 11.76
C PRO A 73 9.52 19.18 11.78
N ASN A 74 10.65 19.59 11.27
CA ASN A 74 11.79 18.71 11.20
C ASN A 74 12.54 18.77 12.51
N THR A 75 12.08 18.05 13.48
CA THR A 75 12.70 18.10 14.77
C THR A 75 13.64 16.95 14.90
N GLY A 76 14.65 17.11 14.39
CA GLY A 76 15.49 16.10 14.56
C GLY A 76 15.22 14.90 13.87
N ALA A 77 14.89 14.76 13.46
CA ALA A 77 14.64 13.64 12.98
C ALA A 77 15.08 13.25 11.77
N LYS A 78 15.18 13.36 11.79
CA LYS A 78 15.25 12.99 11.05
C LYS A 78 15.02 12.53 10.16
N LYS A 79 15.05 12.32 9.92
CA LYS A 79 14.83 11.88 9.24
C LYS A 79 14.38 11.65 8.33
N GLY A 80 14.52 11.67 7.86
CA GLY A 80 14.11 11.45 7.13
C GLY A 80 13.51 11.39 6.33
N VAL A 81 13.36 11.42 6.19
CA VAL A 81 12.87 11.24 5.44
C VAL A 81 12.71 11.19 4.45
N ILE A 82 12.56 11.09 3.98
CA ILE A 82 12.42 10.99 3.11
C ILE A 82 12.51 10.95 2.57
#